data_c6bfbefbbeb6bf13433ae7477beb7895
#
_entry.id   c6bfbefbbeb6bf13433ae7477beb7895
#
_cell.length_a   1.000
_cell.length_b   1.000
_cell.length_c   1.000
_cell.angle_alpha   90.00
_cell.angle_beta   90.00
_cell.angle_gamma   90.00
#
_symmetry.space_group_name_H-M   'P 1'
#
loop_
_entity.id
_entity.type
_entity.pdbx_description
1 polymer ?
#
loop_
_entity_poly.entity_id
_entity_poly.type
_entity_poly.pdbx_seq_one_letter_code
_entity_poly.pdbx_strand_id
1 'polypeptide(L)' 'MEEIAEKEHWCFVSYQYTLKNDSTPRFGNITLPMTGRITNNDSFQVLNQFITRAITENLKEHNLDIQGVPIILYFKELGV' A
#
# COMPACT_ATOMS: atom_id res chain seq x y z
N MET A 1 -6.72 34.25 2.32
CA MET A 1 -5.59 33.45 2.36
C MET A 1 -5.88 32.18 1.72
N GLU A 2 -4.96 31.69 1.05
CA GLU A 2 -5.20 30.59 0.41
C GLU A 2 -4.78 29.45 1.17
N GLU A 3 -5.51 28.47 1.06
CA GLU A 3 -5.21 27.30 1.65
C GLU A 3 -4.26 26.60 0.84
N ILE A 4 -3.25 26.11 1.43
CA ILE A 4 -2.30 25.35 0.71
C ILE A 4 -2.77 23.95 0.72
N ALA A 5 -3.35 23.53 -0.37
CA ALA A 5 -3.79 22.18 -0.48
C ALA A 5 -2.57 21.28 -0.52
N GLU A 6 -2.68 20.15 0.11
CA GLU A 6 -1.59 19.20 0.06
C GLU A 6 -1.49 18.66 -1.34
N LYS A 7 -0.30 18.62 -1.86
CA LYS A 7 -0.10 18.12 -3.19
C LYS A 7 -0.11 16.62 -3.18
N GLU A 8 -0.69 16.08 -4.24
CA GLU A 8 -0.62 14.67 -4.45
C GLU A 8 0.81 14.32 -4.82
N HIS A 9 1.32 13.26 -4.28
CA HIS A 9 2.66 12.81 -4.60
C HIS A 9 2.65 11.29 -4.66
N TRP A 10 3.71 10.72 -5.22
CA TRP A 10 3.81 9.27 -5.34
C TRP A 10 4.46 8.70 -4.10
N CYS A 11 4.01 7.53 -3.71
CA CYS A 11 4.61 6.82 -2.60
C CYS A 11 5.00 5.44 -3.09
N PHE A 12 6.28 5.08 -2.93
CA PHE A 12 6.77 3.77 -3.28
C PHE A 12 6.67 2.89 -2.05
N VAL A 13 6.10 1.71 -2.20
CA VAL A 13 5.89 0.81 -1.06
C VAL A 13 6.35 -0.59 -1.43
N SER A 14 7.10 -1.20 -0.52
CA SER A 14 7.51 -2.59 -0.63
C SER A 14 6.76 -3.36 0.44
N TYR A 15 6.22 -4.51 0.10
CA TYR A 15 5.36 -5.24 1.02
C TYR A 15 5.56 -6.74 0.90
N GLN A 16 5.04 -7.46 1.90
CA GLN A 16 5.06 -8.91 1.96
C GLN A 16 3.64 -9.39 2.20
N TYR A 17 3.26 -10.49 1.60
CA TYR A 17 1.94 -11.06 1.84
C TYR A 17 2.01 -12.57 1.64
N THR A 18 0.98 -13.27 2.12
CA THR A 18 0.83 -14.71 1.92
C THR A 18 -0.54 -14.98 1.36
N LEU A 19 -0.68 -16.10 0.69
CA LEU A 19 -1.96 -16.53 0.14
C LEU A 19 -2.62 -17.53 1.07
N LYS A 20 -3.93 -17.65 0.99
CA LYS A 20 -4.66 -18.56 1.87
C LYS A 20 -4.22 -20.00 1.71
N ASN A 21 -3.88 -20.39 0.48
CA ASN A 21 -3.52 -21.76 0.21
C ASN A 21 -2.04 -22.00 0.11
N ASP A 22 -1.23 -21.00 0.43
CA ASP A 22 0.21 -21.10 0.28
C ASP A 22 0.86 -20.19 1.28
N SER A 23 1.47 -20.74 2.30
CA SER A 23 2.06 -19.96 3.37
C SER A 23 3.45 -19.39 3.01
N THR A 24 3.93 -19.65 1.81
CA THR A 24 5.21 -19.10 1.38
C THR A 24 5.10 -17.59 1.24
N PRO A 25 5.96 -16.81 1.88
CA PRO A 25 5.89 -15.36 1.79
C PRO A 25 6.14 -14.88 0.36
N ARG A 26 5.34 -13.92 -0.07
CA ARG A 26 5.50 -13.29 -1.36
C ARG A 26 5.79 -11.83 -1.16
N PHE A 27 6.58 -11.27 -2.04
CA PHE A 27 7.01 -9.89 -1.94
C PHE A 27 6.60 -9.13 -3.18
N GLY A 28 6.31 -7.86 -3.02
CA GLY A 28 5.99 -7.02 -4.15
C GLY A 28 6.26 -5.58 -3.82
N ASN A 29 6.08 -4.72 -4.80
CA ASN A 29 6.17 -3.30 -4.57
C ASN A 29 5.18 -2.60 -5.48
N ILE A 30 4.82 -1.39 -5.10
CA ILE A 30 3.82 -0.64 -5.81
C ILE A 30 4.10 0.83 -5.60
N THR A 31 3.75 1.67 -6.58
CA THR A 31 3.83 3.11 -6.44
C THR A 31 2.41 3.64 -6.50
N LEU A 32 2.03 4.38 -5.48
CA LEU A 32 0.66 4.87 -5.34
C LEU A 32 0.65 6.39 -5.25
N PRO A 33 -0.40 7.04 -5.79
CA PRO A 33 -0.57 8.47 -5.52
C PRO A 33 -1.15 8.65 -4.14
N MET A 34 -0.56 9.57 -3.39
CA MET A 34 -1.02 9.88 -2.04
C MET A 34 -1.17 11.37 -1.89
N THR A 35 -2.14 11.77 -1.09
CA THR A 35 -2.31 13.17 -0.73
C THR A 35 -1.91 13.30 0.73
N GLY A 36 -1.01 14.22 1.01
CA GLY A 36 -0.53 14.40 2.38
C GLY A 36 0.61 13.45 2.68
N ARG A 37 1.22 13.66 3.82
CA ARG A 37 2.39 12.89 4.19
C ARG A 37 2.00 11.80 5.18
N ILE A 38 2.81 10.75 5.21
CA ILE A 38 2.59 9.66 6.15
C ILE A 38 3.32 10.03 7.42
N THR A 39 2.61 10.65 8.36
CA THR A 39 3.23 11.18 9.57
C THR A 39 2.70 10.55 10.85
N ASN A 40 1.66 9.74 10.76
CA ASN A 40 1.12 9.14 11.97
C ASN A 40 0.46 7.81 11.62
N ASN A 41 -0.07 7.15 12.64
CA ASN A 41 -0.63 5.83 12.47
C ASN A 41 -1.86 5.84 11.56
N ASP A 42 -2.66 6.92 11.60
CA ASP A 42 -3.85 6.98 10.77
C ASP A 42 -3.50 7.05 9.30
N SER A 43 -2.54 7.87 8.92
CA SER A 43 -2.12 7.95 7.53
C SER A 43 -1.46 6.65 7.08
N PHE A 44 -0.75 5.98 7.98
CA PHE A 44 -0.15 4.70 7.66
C PHE A 44 -1.22 3.63 7.40
N GLN A 45 -2.33 3.67 8.16
CA GLN A 45 -3.42 2.74 7.95
C GLN A 45 -4.11 2.97 6.62
N VAL A 46 -4.23 4.22 6.20
CA VAL A 46 -4.80 4.53 4.89
C VAL A 46 -3.92 3.93 3.80
N LEU A 47 -2.61 4.07 3.93
CA LEU A 47 -1.68 3.47 2.99
C LEU A 47 -1.85 1.95 2.95
N ASN A 48 -1.97 1.33 4.11
CA ASN A 48 -2.15 -0.11 4.19
C ASN A 48 -3.43 -0.55 3.51
N GLN A 49 -4.51 0.21 3.66
CA GLN A 49 -5.78 -0.11 3.01
C GLN A 49 -5.67 -0.04 1.50
N PHE A 50 -4.96 0.96 0.97
CA PHE A 50 -4.77 1.05 -0.47
C PHE A 50 -3.99 -0.14 -0.99
N ILE A 51 -2.94 -0.54 -0.29
CA ILE A 51 -2.13 -1.66 -0.69
C ILE A 51 -2.92 -2.96 -0.63
N THR A 52 -3.69 -3.15 0.42
CA THR A 52 -4.51 -4.34 0.57
C THR A 52 -5.49 -4.45 -0.59
N ARG A 53 -6.11 -3.32 -0.95
CA ARG A 53 -7.07 -3.32 -2.04
C ARG A 53 -6.39 -3.65 -3.37
N ALA A 54 -5.24 -3.03 -3.63
CA ALA A 54 -4.53 -3.24 -4.88
C ALA A 54 -4.12 -4.71 -5.03
N ILE A 55 -3.60 -5.30 -3.96
CA ILE A 55 -3.19 -6.69 -3.99
C ILE A 55 -4.39 -7.61 -4.17
N THR A 56 -5.46 -7.33 -3.43
CA THR A 56 -6.65 -8.16 -3.50
C THR A 56 -7.24 -8.17 -4.91
N GLU A 57 -7.31 -7.00 -5.55
CA GLU A 57 -7.84 -6.92 -6.89
C GLU A 57 -6.97 -7.64 -7.90
N ASN A 58 -5.66 -7.54 -7.74
CA ASN A 58 -4.74 -8.22 -8.63
C ASN A 58 -4.85 -9.73 -8.48
N LEU A 59 -4.91 -10.23 -7.25
CA LEU A 59 -5.00 -11.66 -7.00
C LEU A 59 -6.35 -12.23 -7.45
N LYS A 60 -7.40 -11.42 -7.37
CA LYS A 60 -8.70 -11.87 -7.76
C LYS A 60 -8.75 -12.22 -9.23
N GLU A 61 -7.99 -11.55 -10.06
CA GLU A 61 -7.92 -11.86 -11.47
C GLU A 61 -7.33 -13.24 -11.72
N HIS A 62 -6.60 -13.78 -10.74
CA HIS A 62 -5.97 -15.08 -10.83
C HIS A 62 -6.66 -16.10 -9.93
N ASN A 63 -7.83 -15.76 -9.38
CA ASN A 63 -8.58 -16.61 -8.46
C ASN A 63 -7.79 -16.96 -7.22
N LEU A 64 -7.02 -16.01 -6.72
CA LEU A 64 -6.23 -16.18 -5.51
C LEU A 64 -6.73 -15.25 -4.43
N ASP A 65 -6.56 -15.66 -3.18
CA ASP A 65 -6.96 -14.87 -2.04
C ASP A 65 -5.78 -14.64 -1.12
N ILE A 66 -5.70 -13.43 -0.56
CA ILE A 66 -4.66 -13.11 0.40
C ILE A 66 -5.08 -13.58 1.78
N GLN A 67 -4.13 -14.05 2.57
CA GLN A 67 -4.39 -14.41 3.94
C GLN A 67 -4.00 -13.26 4.84
N GLY A 68 -4.97 -12.73 5.59
CA GLY A 68 -4.73 -11.60 6.47
C GLY A 68 -4.50 -10.33 5.70
N VAL A 69 -3.62 -9.49 6.20
CA VAL A 69 -3.29 -8.22 5.56
C VAL A 69 -1.81 -8.23 5.21
N PRO A 70 -1.43 -7.48 4.17
CA PRO A 70 0.00 -7.41 3.81
C PRO A 70 0.77 -6.64 4.86
N ILE A 71 2.06 -6.92 4.93
CA ILE A 71 2.96 -6.25 5.84
C ILE A 71 3.79 -5.28 5.03
N ILE A 72 3.76 -4.01 5.40
CA ILE A 72 4.56 -3.00 4.72
C ILE A 72 5.98 -3.10 5.27
N LEU A 73 6.93 -3.38 4.37
CA LEU A 73 8.32 -3.54 4.75
C LEU A 73 9.09 -2.22 4.65
N TYR A 74 8.67 -1.38 3.70
CA TYR A 74 9.39 -0.14 3.44
C TYR A 74 8.51 0.78 2.62
N PHE A 75 8.57 2.07 2.87
CA PHE A 75 7.90 3.02 2.00
C PHE A 75 8.74 4.28 1.89
N LYS A 76 8.56 5.01 0.79
CA LYS A 76 9.26 6.26 0.56
C LYS A 76 8.34 7.18 -0.21
N GLU A 77 8.20 8.40 0.27
CA GLU A 77 7.41 9.41 -0.43
C GLU A 77 8.31 10.09 -1.44
N LEU A 78 7.87 10.08 -2.70
CA LEU A 78 8.66 10.61 -3.80
C LEU A 78 8.16 11.99 -4.19
N GLY A 79 9.06 12.87 -4.60
CA GLY A 79 8.67 14.17 -5.09
C GLY A 79 8.19 15.14 -4.02
N VAL A 80 8.63 14.95 -2.82
CA VAL A 80 8.19 15.79 -1.70
C VAL A 80 9.32 16.67 -1.25
#